data_0de892fcb20559db1aa1c958b47a6660
#
_entry.id   0de892fcb20559db1aa1c958b47a6660
#
_cell.length_a   1.000
_cell.length_b   1.000
_cell.length_c   1.000
_cell.angle_alpha   90.00
_cell.angle_beta   90.00
_cell.angle_gamma   90.00
#
_symmetry.space_group_name_H-M   'P 1'
#
loop_
_entity.id
_entity.type
_entity.pdbx_description
1 polymer ?
#
loop_
_entity_poly.entity_id
_entity_poly.type
_entity_poly.pdbx_seq_one_letter_code
_entity_poly.pdbx_strand_id
1 'polypeptide(L)'
;ADEALKLSNEDKCTLIDIREKGELDKTGRIENSNHIPRGMLEFWLDPEGPYFKSGKIDMNKEMVLFCAGGLRSALAAKSLKEMGFEKVSHIDGGFAAISQSDFKIV
;
A
#
# COMPACT_ATOMS: atom_id res chain seq x y z
N ALA A 1 1.84 0.00 12.49
CA ALA A 1 3.10 0.05 11.71
C ALA A 1 4.03 -1.13 12.03
N ASP A 2 4.15 -1.51 13.28
CA ASP A 2 5.07 -2.59 13.67
C ASP A 2 4.66 -3.94 13.08
N GLU A 3 3.38 -4.23 13.05
CA GLU A 3 2.87 -5.47 12.45
C GLU A 3 3.12 -5.50 10.94
N ALA A 4 2.92 -4.37 10.27
CA ALA A 4 3.19 -4.27 8.85
C ALA A 4 4.69 -4.42 8.54
N LEU A 5 5.55 -3.87 9.39
CA LEU A 5 7.00 -4.02 9.27
C LEU A 5 7.39 -5.51 9.36
N LYS A 6 6.81 -6.22 10.32
CA LYS A 6 7.08 -7.65 10.48
C LYS A 6 6.66 -8.43 9.23
N LEU A 7 5.46 -8.19 8.72
CA LEU A 7 4.97 -8.84 7.51
C LEU A 7 5.85 -8.53 6.31
N SER A 8 6.29 -7.28 6.19
CA SER A 8 7.17 -6.86 5.11
C SER A 8 8.53 -7.57 5.17
N ASN A 9 9.13 -7.65 6.36
CA ASN A 9 10.42 -8.31 6.55
C ASN A 9 10.35 -9.81 6.26
N GLU A 10 9.20 -10.43 6.48
CA GLU A 10 8.95 -11.84 6.20
C GLU A 10 8.43 -12.09 4.78
N ASP A 11 8.35 -11.04 3.97
CA ASP A 11 7.82 -11.09 2.60
C ASP A 11 6.39 -11.65 2.54
N LYS A 12 5.58 -11.35 3.54
CA LYS A 12 4.19 -11.82 3.65
C LYS A 12 3.15 -10.79 3.24
N CYS A 13 3.57 -9.58 2.87
CA CYS A 13 2.64 -8.56 2.41
C CYS A 13 3.22 -7.78 1.24
N THR A 14 2.32 -7.13 0.51
CA THR A 14 2.68 -6.16 -0.53
C THR A 14 2.35 -4.78 0.04
N LEU A 15 3.37 -3.96 0.24
CA LEU A 15 3.20 -2.58 0.69
C LEU A 15 2.84 -1.70 -0.49
N ILE A 16 1.76 -0.95 -0.36
CA ILE A 16 1.29 -0.06 -1.43
C ILE A 16 1.16 1.36 -0.89
N ASP A 17 2.00 2.26 -1.42
CA ASP A 17 1.96 3.68 -1.09
C ASP A 17 0.97 4.35 -2.06
N ILE A 18 -0.13 4.87 -1.53
CA ILE A 18 -1.17 5.50 -2.36
C ILE A 18 -1.09 7.02 -2.36
N ARG A 19 0.01 7.58 -1.83
CA ARG A 19 0.22 9.04 -1.86
C ARG A 19 0.49 9.53 -3.27
N GLU A 20 0.37 10.83 -3.48
CA GLU A 20 0.74 11.44 -4.76
C GLU A 20 2.26 11.51 -4.91
N LYS A 21 2.73 11.52 -6.15
CA LYS A 21 4.17 11.54 -6.44
C LYS A 21 4.89 12.70 -5.75
N GLY A 22 4.25 13.87 -5.70
CA GLY A 22 4.85 15.05 -5.04
C GLY A 22 5.11 14.84 -3.56
N GLU A 23 4.31 14.02 -2.89
CA GLU A 23 4.53 13.67 -1.48
C GLU A 23 5.78 12.80 -1.32
N LEU A 24 5.98 11.83 -2.22
CA LEU A 24 7.16 10.98 -2.20
C LEU A 24 8.43 11.80 -2.47
N ASP A 25 8.36 12.76 -3.38
CA ASP A 25 9.48 13.61 -3.71
C ASP A 25 9.93 14.47 -2.51
N LYS A 26 8.99 14.83 -1.62
CA LYS A 26 9.29 15.63 -0.44
C LYS A 26 9.81 14.83 0.75
N THR A 27 9.29 13.63 0.95
CA THR A 27 9.53 12.87 2.18
C THR A 27 10.36 11.61 1.97
N GLY A 28 10.60 11.23 0.71
CA GLY A 28 11.16 9.93 0.38
C GLY A 28 10.08 8.85 0.35
N ARG A 29 10.48 7.63 0.10
CA ARG A 29 9.58 6.49 -0.01
C ARG A 29 10.06 5.35 0.88
N ILE A 30 9.16 4.42 1.18
CA ILE A 30 9.51 3.24 1.95
C ILE A 30 10.16 2.20 1.03
N GLU A 31 11.29 1.66 1.45
CA GLU A 31 11.97 0.60 0.71
C GLU A 31 11.03 -0.60 0.50
N ASN A 32 11.06 -1.17 -0.70
CA ASN A 32 10.23 -2.31 -1.10
C ASN A 32 8.73 -2.01 -1.19
N SER A 33 8.32 -0.74 -1.13
CA SER A 33 6.92 -0.40 -1.36
C SER A 33 6.65 -0.19 -2.85
N ASN A 34 5.39 -0.42 -3.23
CA ASN A 34 4.90 -0.15 -4.58
C ASN A 34 4.13 1.16 -4.55
N HIS A 35 4.42 2.06 -5.49
CA HIS A 35 3.70 3.33 -5.56
C HIS A 35 2.55 3.21 -6.56
N ILE A 36 1.32 3.23 -6.06
CA ILE A 36 0.11 3.27 -6.87
C ILE A 36 -0.73 4.43 -6.33
N PRO A 37 -0.73 5.61 -6.99
CA PRO A 37 -1.50 6.75 -6.51
C PRO A 37 -2.98 6.40 -6.33
N ARG A 38 -3.62 7.00 -5.33
CA ARG A 38 -5.01 6.67 -4.98
C ARG A 38 -5.93 6.71 -6.21
N GLY A 39 -5.75 7.67 -7.10
CA GLY A 39 -6.60 7.83 -8.29
C GLY A 39 -6.45 6.71 -9.32
N MET A 40 -5.39 5.90 -9.23
CA MET A 40 -5.12 4.80 -10.15
C MET A 40 -5.31 3.43 -9.51
N LEU A 41 -5.61 3.38 -8.21
CA LEU A 41 -5.58 2.15 -7.45
C LEU A 41 -6.55 1.08 -7.99
N GLU A 42 -7.81 1.45 -8.16
CA GLU A 42 -8.82 0.51 -8.64
C GLU A 42 -8.52 0.03 -10.05
N PHE A 43 -8.02 0.93 -10.90
CA PHE A 43 -7.65 0.57 -12.27
C PHE A 43 -6.49 -0.45 -12.29
N TRP A 44 -5.44 -0.19 -11.52
CA TRP A 44 -4.26 -1.06 -11.52
C TRP A 44 -4.53 -2.42 -10.87
N LEU A 45 -5.44 -2.46 -9.90
CA LEU A 45 -5.77 -3.70 -9.19
C LEU A 45 -6.99 -4.41 -9.76
N ASP A 46 -7.59 -3.90 -10.83
CA ASP A 46 -8.70 -4.57 -11.51
C ASP A 46 -8.23 -5.93 -12.04
N PRO A 47 -8.82 -7.06 -11.61
CA PRO A 47 -8.42 -8.39 -12.09
C PRO A 47 -8.54 -8.56 -13.60
N GLU A 48 -9.42 -7.78 -14.24
CA GLU A 48 -9.58 -7.78 -15.70
C GLU A 48 -8.59 -6.84 -16.38
N GLY A 49 -7.87 -6.02 -15.63
CA GLY A 49 -6.96 -5.03 -16.18
C GLY A 49 -5.59 -5.58 -16.51
N PRO A 50 -4.86 -4.91 -17.42
CA PRO A 50 -3.55 -5.40 -17.88
C PRO A 50 -2.48 -5.41 -16.79
N TYR A 51 -2.50 -4.46 -15.86
CA TYR A 51 -1.50 -4.40 -14.79
C TYR A 51 -1.61 -5.61 -13.87
N PHE A 52 -2.82 -5.96 -13.47
CA PHE A 52 -3.07 -7.11 -12.60
C PHE A 52 -2.67 -8.40 -13.31
N LYS A 53 -3.05 -8.53 -14.58
CA LYS A 53 -2.74 -9.72 -15.39
C LYS A 53 -1.25 -9.91 -15.64
N SER A 54 -0.43 -8.85 -15.46
CA SER A 54 1.01 -8.95 -15.62
C SER A 54 1.68 -9.74 -14.48
N GLY A 55 0.95 -10.09 -13.43
CA GLY A 55 1.47 -10.86 -12.30
C GLY A 55 2.30 -10.05 -11.31
N LYS A 56 2.28 -8.73 -11.38
CA LYS A 56 3.05 -7.87 -10.47
C LYS A 56 2.47 -7.81 -9.07
N ILE A 57 1.20 -8.18 -8.91
CA ILE A 57 0.54 -8.20 -7.61
C ILE A 57 0.26 -9.66 -7.24
N ASP A 58 0.79 -10.09 -6.10
CA ASP A 58 0.58 -11.45 -5.60
C ASP A 58 -0.67 -11.49 -4.73
N MET A 59 -1.70 -12.16 -5.20
CA MET A 59 -2.98 -12.30 -4.50
C MET A 59 -2.90 -13.16 -3.24
N ASN A 60 -1.82 -13.93 -3.08
CA ASN A 60 -1.64 -14.76 -1.90
C ASN A 60 -1.08 -13.97 -0.71
N LYS A 61 -0.57 -12.77 -0.97
CA LYS A 61 -0.04 -11.89 0.06
C LYS A 61 -1.07 -10.85 0.45
N GLU A 62 -1.03 -10.43 1.71
CA GLU A 62 -1.85 -9.32 2.15
C GLU A 62 -1.40 -8.03 1.50
N MET A 63 -2.35 -7.23 1.02
CA MET A 63 -2.07 -5.89 0.53
C MET A 63 -2.21 -4.92 1.69
N VAL A 64 -1.13 -4.21 2.01
CA VAL A 64 -1.10 -3.23 3.09
C VAL A 64 -0.94 -1.85 2.48
N LEU A 65 -1.99 -1.05 2.56
CA LEU A 65 -2.04 0.29 1.98
C LEU A 65 -1.61 1.33 3.00
N PHE A 66 -0.98 2.39 2.56
CA PHE A 66 -0.71 3.53 3.44
C PHE A 66 -0.73 4.84 2.67
N CYS A 67 -1.06 5.91 3.37
CA CYS A 67 -1.01 7.29 2.87
C CYS A 67 -0.27 8.15 3.90
N ALA A 68 -0.41 9.47 3.83
CA ALA A 68 0.30 10.34 4.77
C ALA A 68 -0.19 10.18 6.21
N GLY A 69 -1.50 10.21 6.44
CA GLY A 69 -2.08 10.19 7.79
C GLY A 69 -3.06 9.08 8.08
N GLY A 70 -3.40 8.24 7.10
CA GLY A 70 -4.28 7.09 7.30
C GLY A 70 -5.70 7.24 6.75
N LEU A 71 -6.16 8.45 6.42
CA LEU A 71 -7.54 8.66 5.94
C LEU A 71 -7.77 8.11 4.54
N ARG A 72 -6.90 8.45 3.60
CA ARG A 72 -7.02 7.97 2.22
C ARG A 72 -6.89 6.45 2.15
N SER A 73 -5.98 5.87 2.93
CA SER A 73 -5.75 4.43 2.93
C SER A 73 -6.92 3.66 3.54
N ALA A 74 -7.58 4.21 4.55
CA ALA A 74 -8.78 3.59 5.12
C ALA A 74 -9.90 3.50 4.08
N LEU A 75 -10.15 4.58 3.34
CA LEU A 75 -11.15 4.59 2.27
C LEU A 75 -10.76 3.68 1.12
N ALA A 76 -9.48 3.66 0.75
CA ALA A 76 -8.98 2.80 -0.32
C ALA A 76 -9.13 1.31 0.03
N ALA A 77 -8.82 0.94 1.27
CA ALA A 77 -8.99 -0.44 1.72
C ALA A 77 -10.46 -0.87 1.66
N LYS A 78 -11.37 0.03 2.02
CA LYS A 78 -12.82 -0.23 1.90
C LYS A 78 -13.22 -0.47 0.45
N SER A 79 -12.74 0.38 -0.48
CA SER A 79 -13.02 0.21 -1.91
C SER A 79 -12.54 -1.13 -2.43
N LEU A 80 -11.34 -1.54 -2.07
CA LEU A 80 -10.80 -2.82 -2.53
C LEU A 80 -11.59 -4.00 -1.97
N LYS A 81 -12.04 -3.94 -0.73
CA LYS A 81 -12.89 -4.97 -0.16
C LYS A 81 -14.23 -5.08 -0.89
N GLU A 82 -14.80 -3.94 -1.28
CA GLU A 82 -16.02 -3.92 -2.09
C GLU A 82 -15.82 -4.50 -3.49
N MET A 83 -14.58 -4.44 -4.01
CA MET A 83 -14.22 -5.07 -5.28
C MET A 83 -13.97 -6.58 -5.16
N GLY A 84 -13.99 -7.13 -3.96
CA GLY A 84 -13.82 -8.57 -3.73
C GLY A 84 -12.46 -8.97 -3.18
N PHE A 85 -11.55 -8.04 -2.90
CA PHE A 85 -10.28 -8.37 -2.26
C PHE A 85 -10.49 -8.62 -0.78
N GLU A 86 -10.02 -9.77 -0.28
CA GLU A 86 -10.23 -10.16 1.11
C GLU A 86 -9.03 -9.80 2.01
N LYS A 87 -7.81 -9.92 1.48
CA LYS A 87 -6.59 -9.70 2.25
C LYS A 87 -6.07 -8.29 2.04
N VAL A 88 -6.79 -7.31 2.58
CA VAL A 88 -6.46 -5.90 2.46
C VAL A 88 -6.53 -5.24 3.83
N SER A 89 -5.50 -4.50 4.19
CA SER A 89 -5.48 -3.67 5.39
C SER A 89 -4.77 -2.36 5.09
N HIS A 90 -4.74 -1.45 6.06
CA HIS A 90 -4.00 -0.20 5.92
C HIS A 90 -3.24 0.10 7.22
N ILE A 91 -2.23 0.98 7.12
CA ILE A 91 -1.45 1.37 8.28
C ILE A 91 -2.11 2.59 8.91
N ASP A 92 -2.58 2.43 10.14
CA ASP A 92 -3.15 3.52 10.93
C ASP A 92 -2.04 4.55 11.21
N GLY A 93 -2.34 5.83 11.00
CA GLY A 93 -1.34 6.89 11.09
C GLY A 93 -0.47 7.06 9.86
N GLY A 94 -0.52 6.15 8.91
CA GLY A 94 0.15 6.26 7.60
C GLY A 94 1.65 6.50 7.66
N PHE A 95 2.17 7.28 6.72
CA PHE A 95 3.60 7.58 6.63
C PHE A 95 4.14 8.26 7.88
N ALA A 96 3.32 9.08 8.55
CA ALA A 96 3.74 9.71 9.81
C ALA A 96 4.11 8.69 10.87
N ALA A 97 3.31 7.61 11.01
CA ALA A 97 3.61 6.53 11.93
C ALA A 97 4.79 5.68 11.45
N ILE A 98 4.85 5.41 10.15
CA ILE A 98 5.93 4.64 9.53
C ILE A 98 7.28 5.32 9.73
N SER A 99 7.35 6.64 9.60
CA SER A 99 8.60 7.38 9.74
C SER A 99 9.19 7.33 11.15
N GLN A 100 8.36 6.97 12.14
CA GLN A 100 8.79 6.79 13.53
C GLN A 100 9.06 5.33 13.87
N SER A 101 8.92 4.43 12.90
CA SER A 101 9.17 3.00 13.07
C SER A 101 10.51 2.61 12.45
N ASP A 102 10.79 1.32 12.38
CA ASP A 102 12.03 0.80 11.82
C ASP A 102 11.97 0.57 10.30
N PHE A 103 10.91 1.03 9.63
CA PHE A 103 10.86 0.99 8.17
C PHE A 103 11.97 1.85 7.58
N LYS A 104 12.60 1.34 6.52
CA LYS A 104 13.66 2.08 5.83
C LYS A 104 13.07 3.03 4.81
N ILE A 105 13.42 4.31 4.93
CA ILE A 105 13.01 5.36 4.00
C ILE A 105 14.15 5.62 3.03
N VAL A 106 13.85 5.60 1.74
CA VAL A 106 14.84 5.82 0.68
C VAL A 106 14.51 6.99 -0.22
#